data_58b4fb2ffbdd0b95e2c8a12f71521f5e
#
_entry.id   58b4fb2ffbdd0b95e2c8a12f71521f5e
#
_cell.length_a   1.000
_cell.length_b   1.000
_cell.length_c   1.000
_cell.angle_alpha   90.00
_cell.angle_beta   90.00
_cell.angle_gamma   90.00
#
_symmetry.space_group_name_H-M   'P 1'
#
loop_
_entity.id
_entity.type
_entity.pdbx_description
1 polymer ?
#
loop_
_entity_poly.entity_id
_entity_poly.type
_entity_poly.pdbx_seq_one_letter_code
_entity_poly.pdbx_strand_id
1 'polypeptide(L)'
;MASKLLRAVILGPPGSGKGTMCQKIAKNFGLQHLSSGDFLRQNIRSNNEVGILAKQYLEQGLLVPDHLITRVMLTELEKRKTEHWLLDGFPRTLIQAEAVNKICDIDLVISLNIPFETLKDRLNTRWIHPPSGRVYNLEFNPPVVHGIDDVTGEQLVQQKEDKPDAVASRLRQYKDVAKPVIELYKGRGVLHTFSGTETNKIWPYIYTLMSTKITPVHPEDTSQAFRAEEQ
;
A
#
# COMPACT_ATOMS: atom_id res chain seq x y z
N MET A 1 -31.53 -0.82 -6.52
CA MET A 1 -30.57 0.30 -6.56
C MET A 1 -29.18 -0.28 -6.73
N ALA A 2 -28.40 0.16 -7.70
CA ALA A 2 -27.01 -0.28 -7.81
C ALA A 2 -26.25 0.18 -6.55
N SER A 3 -25.55 -0.73 -5.88
CA SER A 3 -24.73 -0.37 -4.72
C SER A 3 -23.63 0.62 -5.14
N LYS A 4 -23.45 1.67 -4.36
CA LYS A 4 -22.38 2.65 -4.63
C LYS A 4 -21.02 1.93 -4.62
N LEU A 5 -20.20 2.15 -5.65
CA LEU A 5 -18.87 1.58 -5.73
C LEU A 5 -17.96 2.20 -4.65
N LEU A 6 -17.30 1.37 -3.87
CA LEU A 6 -16.33 1.82 -2.87
C LEU A 6 -14.98 2.12 -3.53
N ARG A 7 -14.50 3.34 -3.34
CA ARG A 7 -13.22 3.85 -3.84
C ARG A 7 -12.35 4.26 -2.67
N ALA A 8 -11.36 3.44 -2.38
CA ALA A 8 -10.54 3.59 -1.19
C ALA A 8 -9.07 3.85 -1.52
N VAL A 9 -8.39 4.50 -0.61
CA VAL A 9 -6.94 4.78 -0.66
C VAL A 9 -6.31 4.32 0.65
N ILE A 10 -5.13 3.70 0.58
CA ILE A 10 -4.30 3.47 1.74
C ILE A 10 -3.06 4.35 1.70
N LEU A 11 -2.82 5.09 2.76
CA LEU A 11 -1.66 5.94 2.98
C LEU A 11 -0.79 5.38 4.09
N GLY A 12 0.49 5.65 4.02
CA GLY A 12 1.44 5.27 5.06
C GLY A 12 2.87 5.26 4.52
N PRO A 13 3.87 5.40 5.39
CA PRO A 13 5.26 5.38 4.98
C PRO A 13 5.70 4.05 4.40
N PRO A 14 6.83 4.00 3.68
CA PRO A 14 7.45 2.73 3.30
C PRO A 14 7.63 1.83 4.54
N GLY A 15 7.38 0.54 4.43
CA GLY A 15 7.48 -0.41 5.55
C GLY A 15 6.30 -0.43 6.52
N SER A 16 5.28 0.42 6.34
CA SER A 16 4.12 0.47 7.25
C SER A 16 3.15 -0.72 7.14
N GLY A 17 3.36 -1.63 6.20
CA GLY A 17 2.48 -2.78 5.99
C GLY A 17 1.29 -2.53 5.07
N LYS A 18 1.29 -1.43 4.30
CA LYS A 18 0.22 -1.12 3.32
C LYS A 18 -0.12 -2.28 2.41
N GLY A 19 0.90 -2.85 1.74
CA GLY A 19 0.67 -3.96 0.80
C GLY A 19 0.00 -5.17 1.45
N THR A 20 0.46 -5.57 2.64
CA THR A 20 -0.17 -6.65 3.42
C THR A 20 -1.62 -6.32 3.76
N MET A 21 -1.87 -5.09 4.18
CA MET A 21 -3.22 -4.62 4.51
C MET A 21 -4.12 -4.60 3.27
N CYS A 22 -3.61 -4.12 2.13
CA CYS A 22 -4.33 -4.13 0.85
C CYS A 22 -4.70 -5.54 0.39
N GLN A 23 -3.80 -6.51 0.54
CA GLN A 23 -4.07 -7.91 0.21
C GLN A 23 -5.18 -8.49 1.10
N LYS A 24 -5.16 -8.19 2.40
CA LYS A 24 -6.22 -8.60 3.34
C LYS A 24 -7.56 -7.96 2.98
N ILE A 25 -7.59 -6.65 2.71
CA ILE A 25 -8.80 -5.94 2.29
C ILE A 25 -9.34 -6.50 0.97
N ALA A 26 -8.49 -6.64 -0.04
CA ALA A 26 -8.89 -7.18 -1.34
C ALA A 26 -9.50 -8.57 -1.23
N LYS A 27 -8.86 -9.47 -0.46
CA LYS A 27 -9.34 -10.83 -0.23
C LYS A 27 -10.69 -10.87 0.49
N ASN A 28 -10.84 -10.09 1.57
CA ASN A 28 -12.03 -10.18 2.42
C ASN A 28 -13.22 -9.40 1.88
N PHE A 29 -12.99 -8.35 1.11
CA PHE A 29 -14.03 -7.43 0.64
C PHE A 29 -14.19 -7.36 -0.89
N GLY A 30 -13.39 -8.10 -1.65
CA GLY A 30 -13.51 -8.18 -3.10
C GLY A 30 -13.09 -6.90 -3.84
N LEU A 31 -12.22 -6.06 -3.26
CA LEU A 31 -11.70 -4.88 -3.92
C LEU A 31 -10.54 -5.21 -4.86
N GLN A 32 -10.45 -4.49 -5.99
CA GLN A 32 -9.26 -4.52 -6.84
C GLN A 32 -8.12 -3.77 -6.14
N HIS A 33 -7.02 -4.45 -5.85
CA HIS A 33 -5.80 -3.82 -5.30
C HIS A 33 -4.98 -3.22 -6.42
N LEU A 34 -4.81 -1.91 -6.43
CA LEU A 34 -4.10 -1.13 -7.44
C LEU A 34 -2.84 -0.51 -6.84
N SER A 35 -1.73 -1.23 -6.94
CA SER A 35 -0.43 -0.78 -6.42
C SER A 35 0.35 -0.01 -7.49
N SER A 36 0.63 1.26 -7.21
CA SER A 36 1.46 2.10 -8.08
C SER A 36 2.87 1.53 -8.26
N GLY A 37 3.43 0.95 -7.20
CA GLY A 37 4.74 0.30 -7.27
C GLY A 37 4.76 -0.93 -8.19
N ASP A 38 3.69 -1.73 -8.18
CA ASP A 38 3.59 -2.90 -9.04
C ASP A 38 3.43 -2.50 -10.50
N PHE A 39 2.60 -1.51 -10.80
CA PHE A 39 2.47 -0.98 -12.16
C PHE A 39 3.80 -0.42 -12.68
N LEU A 40 4.55 0.33 -11.87
CA LEU A 40 5.86 0.83 -12.25
C LEU A 40 6.86 -0.32 -12.47
N ARG A 41 6.92 -1.30 -11.59
CA ARG A 41 7.78 -2.48 -11.75
C ARG A 41 7.41 -3.30 -13.00
N GLN A 42 6.13 -3.42 -13.32
CA GLN A 42 5.68 -4.05 -14.56
C GLN A 42 6.18 -3.29 -15.79
N ASN A 43 6.07 -1.96 -15.80
CA ASN A 43 6.59 -1.12 -16.89
C ASN A 43 8.11 -1.25 -17.03
N ILE A 44 8.85 -1.34 -15.90
CA ILE A 44 10.30 -1.56 -15.91
C ILE A 44 10.64 -2.93 -16.53
N ARG A 45 9.94 -3.99 -16.13
CA ARG A 45 10.14 -5.34 -16.71
C ARG A 45 9.84 -5.39 -18.20
N SER A 46 8.81 -4.66 -18.63
CA SER A 46 8.47 -4.54 -20.07
C SER A 46 9.43 -3.63 -20.84
N ASN A 47 10.38 -3.00 -20.16
CA ASN A 47 11.36 -2.06 -20.72
C ASN A 47 10.74 -1.00 -21.64
N ASN A 48 9.53 -0.52 -21.30
CA ASN A 48 8.87 0.55 -22.03
C ASN A 48 9.36 1.93 -21.55
N GLU A 49 8.97 2.99 -22.27
CA GLU A 49 9.40 4.36 -21.98
C GLU A 49 9.16 4.77 -20.51
N VAL A 50 7.99 4.49 -19.98
CA VAL A 50 7.65 4.79 -18.58
C VAL A 50 8.57 4.02 -17.62
N GLY A 51 8.81 2.75 -17.89
CA GLY A 51 9.68 1.91 -17.08
C GLY A 51 11.13 2.37 -17.06
N ILE A 52 11.66 2.76 -18.21
CA ILE A 52 13.03 3.28 -18.33
C ILE A 52 13.20 4.55 -17.50
N LEU A 53 12.25 5.49 -17.60
CA LEU A 53 12.28 6.75 -16.84
C LEU A 53 12.06 6.51 -15.35
N ALA A 54 11.11 5.66 -14.97
CA ALA A 54 10.78 5.40 -13.56
C ALA A 54 11.91 4.68 -12.79
N LYS A 55 12.68 3.81 -13.48
CA LYS A 55 13.73 2.98 -12.87
C LYS A 55 14.77 3.81 -12.10
N GLN A 56 15.21 4.93 -12.67
CA GLN A 56 16.23 5.80 -12.07
C GLN A 56 15.78 6.36 -10.71
N TYR A 57 14.51 6.75 -10.59
CA TYR A 57 13.94 7.27 -9.34
C TYR A 57 13.75 6.17 -8.30
N LEU A 58 13.22 5.02 -8.71
CA LEU A 58 12.97 3.92 -7.77
C LEU A 58 14.26 3.35 -7.17
N GLU A 59 15.31 3.19 -7.96
CA GLU A 59 16.62 2.70 -7.48
C GLU A 59 17.27 3.63 -6.44
N GLN A 60 16.96 4.92 -6.48
CA GLN A 60 17.43 5.92 -5.53
C GLN A 60 16.46 6.13 -4.35
N GLY A 61 15.32 5.44 -4.32
CA GLY A 61 14.28 5.65 -3.32
C GLY A 61 13.53 6.97 -3.47
N LEU A 62 13.63 7.62 -4.62
CA LEU A 62 12.96 8.88 -4.94
C LEU A 62 11.56 8.65 -5.49
N LEU A 63 10.70 9.67 -5.40
CA LEU A 63 9.41 9.64 -6.06
C LEU A 63 9.57 9.77 -7.57
N VAL A 64 8.82 8.94 -8.29
CA VAL A 64 8.65 9.09 -9.74
C VAL A 64 7.90 10.39 -10.01
N PRO A 65 8.28 11.20 -11.03
CA PRO A 65 7.61 12.46 -11.35
C PRO A 65 6.09 12.30 -11.48
N ASP A 66 5.36 13.28 -10.91
CA ASP A 66 3.89 13.23 -10.81
C ASP A 66 3.20 12.95 -12.15
N HIS A 67 3.64 13.58 -13.23
CA HIS A 67 3.03 13.41 -14.54
C HIS A 67 3.14 11.98 -15.09
N LEU A 68 4.23 11.28 -14.78
CA LEU A 68 4.43 9.89 -15.22
C LEU A 68 3.51 8.93 -14.46
N ILE A 69 3.60 8.95 -13.12
CA ILE A 69 2.82 8.04 -12.30
C ILE A 69 1.32 8.32 -12.37
N THR A 70 0.93 9.60 -12.44
CA THR A 70 -0.47 9.99 -12.59
C THR A 70 -1.06 9.41 -13.89
N ARG A 71 -0.36 9.54 -15.01
CA ARG A 71 -0.80 8.96 -16.29
C ARG A 71 -1.04 7.46 -16.19
N VAL A 72 -0.08 6.73 -15.60
CA VAL A 72 -0.20 5.27 -15.41
C VAL A 72 -1.43 4.94 -14.56
N MET A 73 -1.58 5.59 -13.41
CA MET A 73 -2.64 5.28 -12.46
C MET A 73 -4.02 5.65 -12.99
N LEU A 74 -4.18 6.81 -13.63
CA LEU A 74 -5.46 7.21 -14.21
C LEU A 74 -5.88 6.27 -15.35
N THR A 75 -4.95 5.79 -16.16
CA THR A 75 -5.24 4.78 -17.18
C THR A 75 -5.75 3.47 -16.57
N GLU A 76 -5.17 3.04 -15.46
CA GLU A 76 -5.63 1.82 -14.76
C GLU A 76 -6.98 2.01 -14.06
N LEU A 77 -7.25 3.19 -13.52
CA LEU A 77 -8.55 3.52 -12.92
C LEU A 77 -9.66 3.58 -13.97
N GLU A 78 -9.37 4.11 -15.15
CA GLU A 78 -10.31 4.19 -16.27
C GLU A 78 -10.83 2.79 -16.70
N LYS A 79 -9.94 1.79 -16.71
CA LYS A 79 -10.29 0.39 -17.00
C LYS A 79 -11.20 -0.24 -15.95
N ARG A 80 -11.26 0.33 -14.74
CA ARG A 80 -11.94 -0.24 -13.54
C ARG A 80 -13.03 0.65 -12.98
N LYS A 81 -13.68 1.44 -13.84
CA LYS A 81 -14.75 2.36 -13.45
C LYS A 81 -15.94 1.70 -12.74
N THR A 82 -16.19 0.44 -13.04
CA THR A 82 -17.32 -0.35 -12.53
C THR A 82 -16.95 -1.28 -11.39
N GLU A 83 -15.75 -1.17 -10.85
CA GLU A 83 -15.24 -2.05 -9.81
C GLU A 83 -15.00 -1.28 -8.50
N HIS A 84 -15.11 -1.97 -7.36
CA HIS A 84 -14.57 -1.50 -6.09
C HIS A 84 -13.05 -1.61 -6.14
N TRP A 85 -12.33 -0.58 -5.72
CA TRP A 85 -10.87 -0.61 -5.74
C TRP A 85 -10.23 0.08 -4.55
N LEU A 86 -8.99 -0.31 -4.29
CA LEU A 86 -8.11 0.21 -3.25
C LEU A 86 -6.78 0.62 -3.87
N LEU A 87 -6.44 1.90 -3.81
CA LEU A 87 -5.17 2.45 -4.26
C LEU A 87 -4.10 2.28 -3.19
N ASP A 88 -2.94 1.75 -3.59
CA ASP A 88 -1.75 1.60 -2.75
C ASP A 88 -0.56 2.34 -3.38
N GLY A 89 0.05 3.21 -2.58
CA GLY A 89 1.20 4.00 -3.01
C GLY A 89 0.88 5.15 -3.97
N PHE A 90 -0.40 5.46 -4.16
CA PHE A 90 -0.92 6.59 -4.92
C PHE A 90 -2.27 7.01 -4.34
N PRO A 91 -2.55 8.32 -4.17
CA PRO A 91 -1.65 9.45 -4.37
C PRO A 91 -0.59 9.56 -3.26
N ARG A 92 0.58 10.11 -3.59
CA ARG A 92 1.64 10.46 -2.62
C ARG A 92 1.84 11.95 -2.48
N THR A 93 1.49 12.72 -3.50
CA THR A 93 1.59 14.18 -3.53
C THR A 93 0.22 14.82 -3.66
N LEU A 94 0.11 16.11 -3.32
CA LEU A 94 -1.13 16.87 -3.46
C LEU A 94 -1.60 16.90 -4.92
N ILE A 95 -0.66 17.10 -5.87
CA ILE A 95 -0.94 17.11 -7.31
C ILE A 95 -1.58 15.79 -7.76
N GLN A 96 -1.05 14.67 -7.30
CA GLN A 96 -1.62 13.34 -7.58
C GLN A 96 -3.01 13.18 -6.97
N ALA A 97 -3.21 13.63 -5.73
CA ALA A 97 -4.50 13.56 -5.05
C ALA A 97 -5.56 14.40 -5.78
N GLU A 98 -5.23 15.59 -6.20
CA GLU A 98 -6.10 16.46 -6.99
C GLU A 98 -6.46 15.84 -8.35
N ALA A 99 -5.49 15.16 -9.00
CA ALA A 99 -5.74 14.47 -10.26
C ALA A 99 -6.76 13.34 -10.12
N VAL A 100 -6.66 12.52 -9.05
CA VAL A 100 -7.68 11.48 -8.76
C VAL A 100 -9.03 12.10 -8.48
N ASN A 101 -9.06 13.15 -7.66
CA ASN A 101 -10.30 13.80 -7.24
C ASN A 101 -11.06 14.49 -8.38
N LYS A 102 -10.39 14.76 -9.52
CA LYS A 102 -11.05 15.26 -10.74
C LYS A 102 -11.85 14.19 -11.47
N ILE A 103 -11.51 12.93 -11.31
CA ILE A 103 -12.16 11.82 -12.01
C ILE A 103 -13.14 11.03 -11.15
N CYS A 104 -12.94 11.03 -9.83
CA CYS A 104 -13.83 10.34 -8.90
C CYS A 104 -13.66 10.87 -7.47
N ASP A 105 -14.72 10.74 -6.67
CA ASP A 105 -14.65 10.96 -5.24
C ASP A 105 -14.05 9.74 -4.54
N ILE A 106 -13.17 10.00 -3.60
CA ILE A 106 -12.63 8.98 -2.68
C ILE A 106 -13.58 8.87 -1.49
N ASP A 107 -14.05 7.66 -1.22
CA ASP A 107 -15.02 7.37 -0.15
C ASP A 107 -14.35 7.06 1.19
N LEU A 108 -13.12 6.56 1.16
CA LEU A 108 -12.39 6.10 2.34
C LEU A 108 -10.89 6.23 2.15
N VAL A 109 -10.23 6.79 3.13
CA VAL A 109 -8.76 6.84 3.21
C VAL A 109 -8.29 6.22 4.52
N ILE A 110 -7.51 5.17 4.44
CA ILE A 110 -6.88 4.49 5.56
C ILE A 110 -5.44 4.98 5.67
N SER A 111 -5.06 5.58 6.78
CA SER A 111 -3.69 6.05 7.03
C SER A 111 -3.03 5.20 8.11
N LEU A 112 -1.91 4.57 7.77
CA LEU A 112 -1.11 3.79 8.72
C LEU A 112 -0.02 4.68 9.32
N ASN A 113 -0.05 4.83 10.63
CA ASN A 113 0.91 5.61 11.40
C ASN A 113 1.79 4.66 12.23
N ILE A 114 2.97 4.35 11.73
CA ILE A 114 3.91 3.40 12.33
C ILE A 114 5.15 4.15 12.83
N PRO A 115 5.70 3.83 14.01
CA PRO A 115 6.90 4.46 14.53
C PRO A 115 8.10 4.32 13.59
N PHE A 116 8.93 5.37 13.51
CA PHE A 116 10.05 5.46 12.57
C PHE A 116 11.04 4.30 12.71
N GLU A 117 11.42 3.93 13.92
CA GLU A 117 12.35 2.82 14.17
C GLU A 117 11.78 1.50 13.66
N THR A 118 10.51 1.22 13.92
CA THR A 118 9.83 0.04 13.38
C THR A 118 9.85 0.01 11.85
N LEU A 119 9.67 1.16 11.20
CA LEU A 119 9.71 1.26 9.72
C LEU A 119 11.11 0.93 9.19
N LYS A 120 12.14 1.48 9.82
CA LYS A 120 13.53 1.28 9.45
C LYS A 120 13.92 -0.20 9.56
N ASP A 121 13.61 -0.83 10.70
CA ASP A 121 13.89 -2.24 10.93
C ASP A 121 13.18 -3.14 9.91
N ARG A 122 11.89 -2.88 9.66
CA ARG A 122 11.11 -3.63 8.67
C ARG A 122 11.66 -3.53 7.26
N LEU A 123 12.11 -2.36 6.84
CA LEU A 123 12.65 -2.16 5.48
C LEU A 123 14.01 -2.81 5.32
N ASN A 124 14.88 -2.72 6.32
CA ASN A 124 16.20 -3.33 6.31
C ASN A 124 16.16 -4.86 6.25
N THR A 125 15.11 -5.46 6.81
CA THR A 125 14.94 -6.92 6.89
C THR A 125 13.89 -7.45 5.92
N ARG A 126 13.41 -6.62 4.98
CA ARG A 126 12.41 -6.98 3.99
C ARG A 126 13.02 -7.73 2.80
N TRP A 127 12.37 -8.83 2.45
CA TRP A 127 12.66 -9.63 1.26
C TRP A 127 11.41 -9.81 0.43
N ILE A 128 11.54 -9.94 -0.88
CA ILE A 128 10.41 -10.12 -1.77
C ILE A 128 10.67 -11.26 -2.76
N HIS A 129 9.58 -11.87 -3.20
CA HIS A 129 9.53 -12.73 -4.37
C HIS A 129 9.06 -11.90 -5.57
N PRO A 130 9.95 -11.53 -6.53
CA PRO A 130 9.62 -10.54 -7.56
C PRO A 130 8.45 -10.95 -8.49
N PRO A 131 8.31 -12.24 -8.89
CA PRO A 131 7.22 -12.63 -9.77
C PRO A 131 5.83 -12.45 -9.17
N SER A 132 5.66 -12.79 -7.87
CA SER A 132 4.36 -12.75 -7.19
C SER A 132 4.13 -11.48 -6.37
N GLY A 133 5.19 -10.72 -6.06
CA GLY A 133 5.11 -9.59 -5.14
C GLY A 133 4.97 -9.98 -3.66
N ARG A 134 5.05 -11.28 -3.29
CA ARG A 134 5.01 -11.70 -1.88
C ARG A 134 6.16 -11.08 -1.10
N VAL A 135 5.84 -10.64 0.11
CA VAL A 135 6.75 -9.94 1.00
C VAL A 135 7.03 -10.80 2.23
N TYR A 136 8.30 -10.94 2.54
CA TYR A 136 8.80 -11.58 3.76
C TYR A 136 9.57 -10.56 4.60
N ASN A 137 9.61 -10.82 5.90
CA ASN A 137 10.41 -10.05 6.83
C ASN A 137 10.98 -11.03 7.86
N LEU A 138 12.28 -10.95 8.11
CA LEU A 138 12.97 -11.95 8.96
C LEU A 138 12.47 -11.97 10.41
N GLU A 139 11.88 -10.86 10.89
CA GLU A 139 11.37 -10.76 12.27
C GLU A 139 9.86 -10.97 12.37
N PHE A 140 9.09 -10.42 11.42
CA PHE A 140 7.62 -10.34 11.52
C PHE A 140 6.88 -11.37 10.67
N ASN A 141 7.49 -11.83 9.58
CA ASN A 141 6.92 -12.82 8.66
C ASN A 141 8.07 -13.55 7.93
N PRO A 142 8.87 -14.36 8.65
CA PRO A 142 10.00 -15.04 8.04
C PRO A 142 9.54 -16.11 7.05
N PRO A 143 10.30 -16.37 5.98
CA PRO A 143 10.07 -17.52 5.13
C PRO A 143 10.41 -18.80 5.89
N VAL A 144 9.78 -19.92 5.56
CA VAL A 144 10.06 -21.24 6.14
C VAL A 144 11.54 -21.62 5.93
N VAL A 145 12.06 -21.35 4.73
CA VAL A 145 13.48 -21.52 4.42
C VAL A 145 14.06 -20.16 4.09
N HIS A 146 15.11 -19.76 4.81
CA HIS A 146 15.74 -18.45 4.63
C HIS A 146 16.12 -18.20 3.16
N GLY A 147 15.66 -17.08 2.62
CA GLY A 147 15.96 -16.65 1.25
C GLY A 147 15.15 -17.34 0.15
N ILE A 148 14.15 -18.16 0.51
CA ILE A 148 13.33 -18.94 -0.43
C ILE A 148 11.85 -18.58 -0.24
N ASP A 149 11.14 -18.45 -1.36
CA ASP A 149 9.69 -18.22 -1.36
C ASP A 149 8.92 -19.49 -0.97
N ASP A 150 8.04 -19.38 0.02
CA ASP A 150 7.34 -20.54 0.60
C ASP A 150 6.37 -21.22 -0.37
N VAL A 151 5.97 -20.57 -1.45
CA VAL A 151 4.97 -21.08 -2.41
C VAL A 151 5.63 -21.67 -3.65
N THR A 152 6.65 -21.00 -4.18
CA THR A 152 7.28 -21.39 -5.46
C THR A 152 8.63 -22.10 -5.28
N GLY A 153 9.27 -21.93 -4.13
CA GLY A 153 10.64 -22.41 -3.92
C GLY A 153 11.71 -21.57 -4.63
N GLU A 154 11.33 -20.43 -5.21
CA GLU A 154 12.26 -19.53 -5.87
C GLU A 154 12.98 -18.60 -4.89
N GLN A 155 14.11 -18.05 -5.32
CA GLN A 155 14.90 -17.16 -4.47
C GLN A 155 14.19 -15.84 -4.18
N LEU A 156 14.24 -15.40 -2.92
CA LEU A 156 13.87 -14.09 -2.49
C LEU A 156 14.99 -13.09 -2.78
N VAL A 157 14.61 -11.83 -3.06
CA VAL A 157 15.56 -10.75 -3.27
C VAL A 157 15.25 -9.56 -2.38
N GLN A 158 16.28 -8.81 -2.00
CA GLN A 158 16.11 -7.51 -1.38
C GLN A 158 16.08 -6.43 -2.47
N GLN A 159 15.07 -5.56 -2.46
CA GLN A 159 14.98 -4.48 -3.42
C GLN A 159 16.08 -3.44 -3.19
N LYS A 160 16.57 -2.81 -4.27
CA LYS A 160 17.57 -1.74 -4.17
C LYS A 160 17.08 -0.57 -3.32
N GLU A 161 15.78 -0.27 -3.38
CA GLU A 161 15.11 0.76 -2.60
C GLU A 161 14.98 0.44 -1.09
N ASP A 162 15.32 -0.77 -0.66
CA ASP A 162 15.34 -1.20 0.74
C ASP A 162 16.76 -1.19 1.35
N LYS A 163 17.75 -0.74 0.60
CA LYS A 163 19.10 -0.50 1.16
C LYS A 163 19.07 0.67 2.12
N PRO A 164 19.93 0.69 3.17
CA PRO A 164 19.88 1.68 4.24
C PRO A 164 19.84 3.15 3.77
N ASP A 165 20.63 3.50 2.76
CA ASP A 165 20.66 4.87 2.23
C ASP A 165 19.35 5.26 1.52
N ALA A 166 18.80 4.34 0.72
CA ALA A 166 17.52 4.53 0.05
C ALA A 166 16.35 4.58 1.05
N VAL A 167 16.38 3.75 2.09
CA VAL A 167 15.37 3.76 3.16
C VAL A 167 15.32 5.11 3.86
N ALA A 168 16.46 5.67 4.25
CA ALA A 168 16.51 6.98 4.90
C ALA A 168 15.95 8.11 4.01
N SER A 169 16.25 8.08 2.72
CA SER A 169 15.71 9.01 1.73
C SER A 169 14.19 8.88 1.60
N ARG A 170 13.69 7.66 1.43
CA ARG A 170 12.26 7.37 1.28
C ARG A 170 11.43 7.82 2.49
N LEU A 171 11.92 7.57 3.71
CA LEU A 171 11.21 7.95 4.92
C LEU A 171 11.16 9.47 5.11
N ARG A 172 12.25 10.19 4.82
CA ARG A 172 12.27 11.66 4.84
C ARG A 172 11.31 12.23 3.81
N GLN A 173 11.41 11.79 2.57
CA GLN A 173 10.55 12.26 1.48
C GLN A 173 9.06 12.00 1.76
N TYR A 174 8.72 10.84 2.33
CA TYR A 174 7.35 10.55 2.73
C TYR A 174 6.84 11.58 3.75
N LYS A 175 7.63 11.88 4.78
CA LYS A 175 7.25 12.85 5.82
C LYS A 175 6.92 14.22 5.23
N ASP A 176 7.72 14.67 4.26
CA ASP A 176 7.57 16.01 3.65
C ASP A 176 6.36 16.10 2.72
N VAL A 177 6.12 15.06 1.90
CA VAL A 177 5.07 15.12 0.86
C VAL A 177 3.72 14.55 1.29
N ALA A 178 3.67 13.68 2.30
CA ALA A 178 2.42 13.05 2.73
C ALA A 178 1.52 13.99 3.52
N LYS A 179 2.07 14.95 4.26
CA LYS A 179 1.30 15.85 5.12
C LYS A 179 0.19 16.59 4.37
N PRO A 180 0.43 17.25 3.21
CA PRO A 180 -0.63 17.92 2.46
C PRO A 180 -1.73 16.97 1.98
N VAL A 181 -1.39 15.73 1.62
CA VAL A 181 -2.36 14.71 1.18
C VAL A 181 -3.24 14.27 2.36
N ILE A 182 -2.64 14.04 3.52
CA ILE A 182 -3.35 13.69 4.75
C ILE A 182 -4.33 14.79 5.15
N GLU A 183 -3.87 16.05 5.16
CA GLU A 183 -4.72 17.19 5.49
C GLU A 183 -5.89 17.38 4.50
N LEU A 184 -5.64 17.16 3.20
CA LEU A 184 -6.70 17.19 2.18
C LEU A 184 -7.82 16.20 2.51
N TYR A 185 -7.49 14.93 2.78
CA TYR A 185 -8.49 13.90 3.05
C TYR A 185 -9.10 14.01 4.45
N LYS A 186 -8.35 14.55 5.42
CA LYS A 186 -8.89 14.90 6.73
C LYS A 186 -9.95 15.99 6.60
N GLY A 187 -9.69 17.04 5.83
CA GLY A 187 -10.65 18.11 5.55
C GLY A 187 -11.92 17.64 4.84
N ARG A 188 -11.84 16.55 4.08
CA ARG A 188 -13.00 15.91 3.42
C ARG A 188 -13.77 14.95 4.33
N GLY A 189 -13.29 14.66 5.54
CA GLY A 189 -13.94 13.76 6.50
C GLY A 189 -13.90 12.27 6.12
N VAL A 190 -12.99 11.87 5.21
CA VAL A 190 -12.87 10.47 4.73
C VAL A 190 -11.63 9.75 5.27
N LEU A 191 -10.79 10.44 6.06
CA LEU A 191 -9.54 9.91 6.61
C LEU A 191 -9.77 9.17 7.92
N HIS A 192 -9.25 7.94 8.02
CA HIS A 192 -9.17 7.15 9.24
C HIS A 192 -7.72 6.73 9.48
N THR A 193 -7.18 7.08 10.66
CA THR A 193 -5.78 6.81 11.02
C THR A 193 -5.69 5.66 12.01
N PHE A 194 -4.80 4.72 11.73
CA PHE A 194 -4.51 3.57 12.59
C PHE A 194 -3.04 3.58 12.98
N SER A 195 -2.76 3.49 14.28
CA SER A 195 -1.41 3.51 14.84
C SER A 195 -1.08 2.16 15.46
N GLY A 196 0.17 1.75 15.37
CA GLY A 196 0.65 0.52 16.00
C GLY A 196 1.98 0.05 15.42
N THR A 197 2.52 -1.02 15.99
CA THR A 197 3.79 -1.63 15.56
C THR A 197 3.60 -2.95 14.83
N GLU A 198 2.39 -3.52 14.85
CA GLU A 198 2.10 -4.83 14.28
C GLU A 198 0.87 -4.78 13.38
N THR A 199 1.06 -5.14 12.11
CA THR A 199 0.00 -5.14 11.10
C THR A 199 -1.19 -6.02 11.50
N ASN A 200 -0.93 -7.16 12.12
CA ASN A 200 -1.98 -8.09 12.54
C ASN A 200 -2.85 -7.53 13.68
N LYS A 201 -2.28 -6.73 14.57
CA LYS A 201 -3.04 -6.05 15.64
C LYS A 201 -3.88 -4.86 15.13
N ILE A 202 -3.44 -4.24 14.03
CA ILE A 202 -4.21 -3.15 13.38
C ILE A 202 -5.36 -3.73 12.54
N TRP A 203 -5.22 -4.91 11.99
CA TRP A 203 -6.17 -5.50 11.05
C TRP A 203 -7.62 -5.59 11.56
N PRO A 204 -7.93 -6.05 12.77
CA PRO A 204 -9.31 -6.13 13.25
C PRO A 204 -10.06 -4.79 13.21
N TYR A 205 -9.38 -3.70 13.52
CA TYR A 205 -9.95 -2.35 13.48
C TYR A 205 -10.25 -1.90 12.04
N ILE A 206 -9.34 -2.18 11.11
CA ILE A 206 -9.55 -1.90 9.69
C ILE A 206 -10.68 -2.78 9.14
N TYR A 207 -10.73 -4.06 9.50
CA TYR A 207 -11.81 -4.95 9.10
C TYR A 207 -13.17 -4.43 9.55
N THR A 208 -13.29 -4.00 10.82
CA THR A 208 -14.50 -3.40 11.36
C THR A 208 -14.90 -2.14 10.58
N LEU A 209 -13.96 -1.23 10.33
CA LEU A 209 -14.21 -0.03 9.52
C LEU A 209 -14.71 -0.39 8.12
N MET A 210 -14.03 -1.31 7.43
CA MET A 210 -14.39 -1.76 6.08
C MET A 210 -15.79 -2.36 6.05
N SER A 211 -16.16 -3.16 7.06
CA SER A 211 -17.49 -3.80 7.17
C SER A 211 -18.63 -2.77 7.30
N THR A 212 -18.35 -1.56 7.74
CA THR A 212 -19.33 -0.46 7.73
C THR A 212 -19.56 0.15 6.34
N LYS A 213 -18.65 -0.10 5.40
CA LYS A 213 -18.66 0.50 4.05
C LYS A 213 -19.08 -0.48 2.96
N ILE A 214 -18.74 -1.76 3.13
CA ILE A 214 -19.00 -2.81 2.15
C ILE A 214 -19.15 -4.17 2.85
N THR A 215 -20.02 -5.02 2.35
CA THR A 215 -20.22 -6.37 2.91
C THR A 215 -19.00 -7.25 2.60
N PRO A 216 -18.44 -7.96 3.61
CA PRO A 216 -17.38 -8.91 3.39
C PRO A 216 -17.80 -10.05 2.45
N VAL A 217 -16.94 -10.42 1.50
CA VAL A 217 -17.13 -11.61 0.63
C VAL A 217 -16.57 -12.86 1.29
N HIS A 218 -15.59 -12.70 2.20
CA HIS A 218 -15.06 -13.73 3.08
C HIS A 218 -15.10 -13.21 4.52
N PRO A 219 -16.15 -13.50 5.29
CA PRO A 219 -16.26 -13.08 6.69
C PRO A 219 -15.12 -13.66 7.55
N GLU A 220 -14.48 -12.82 8.34
CA GLU A 220 -13.54 -13.24 9.38
C GLU A 220 -14.20 -13.11 10.75
N ASP A 221 -13.97 -14.09 11.62
CA ASP A 221 -14.35 -13.98 13.02
C ASP A 221 -13.30 -13.14 13.76
N THR A 222 -13.58 -11.84 13.89
CA THR A 222 -12.71 -10.89 14.59
C THR A 222 -12.91 -10.89 16.10
N SER A 223 -13.86 -11.64 16.62
CA SER A 223 -14.19 -11.67 18.06
C SER A 223 -13.04 -12.15 18.94
N GLN A 224 -12.16 -13.01 18.43
CA GLN A 224 -11.00 -13.50 19.15
C GLN A 224 -9.86 -12.46 19.25
N ALA A 225 -9.73 -11.57 18.29
CA ALA A 225 -8.66 -10.58 18.26
C ALA A 225 -8.84 -9.49 19.33
N PHE A 226 -10.08 -9.12 19.64
CA PHE A 226 -10.37 -8.11 20.66
C PHE A 226 -10.27 -8.65 22.10
N ARG A 227 -10.42 -9.98 22.31
CA ARG A 227 -10.30 -10.61 23.64
C ARG A 227 -8.86 -10.72 24.13
N ALA A 228 -7.87 -10.66 23.25
CA ALA A 228 -6.46 -10.76 23.61
C ALA A 228 -5.86 -9.46 24.19
N GLU A 229 -6.57 -8.33 24.08
CA GLU A 229 -6.12 -7.03 24.61
C GLU A 229 -6.68 -6.74 26.03
N GLU A 230 -7.61 -7.56 26.55
CA GLU A 230 -8.19 -7.42 27.90
C GLU A 230 -7.48 -8.30 28.97
N GLN A 231 -6.41 -8.99 28.61
CA GLN A 231 -5.58 -9.80 29.55
C GLN A 231 -4.15 -9.23 29.63
#